data_ae912b88827e3e89bcc43bab9f540c67
#
_entry.id   ae912b88827e3e89bcc43bab9f540c67
#
_cell.length_a   1.000
_cell.length_b   1.000
_cell.length_c   1.000
_cell.angle_alpha   90.00
_cell.angle_beta   90.00
_cell.angle_gamma   90.00
#
_symmetry.space_group_name_H-M   'P 1'
#
loop_
_entity.id
_entity.type
_entity.pdbx_description
1 polymer ?
#
loop_
_entity_poly.entity_id
_entity_poly.type
_entity_poly.pdbx_seq_one_letter_code
_entity_poly.pdbx_strand_id
1 'polypeptide(L)'
;VCNKRGRYIFGDVFILGGDFLGLNITSKVVNFFQEIIVLPKRIDIERNLIPYGDYYGDLSVKRWIIEDPTMIIGIKEYTGQEPVKNIHWTSYLKYGKLMVKQFDFTYENTAMIIFNGECVRPYWSEIDELALENCISIIRSIGEIFKERKIPFGFVTNVFIYGLPRKENMIYPSLGESHFYTFLEYLGRISYSISFPIEEIFQKLKNKNFISTFVIITPRVLNEYINYINSLVDELHKIILISYYDENLNLISDKIQKFTFKREKDGTFIS
;
A
#
# COMPACT_ATOMS: atom_id res chain seq x y z
N VAL A 1 -29.05 -1.97 -6.59
CA VAL A 1 -28.09 -1.93 -5.47
C VAL A 1 -26.91 -2.82 -5.86
N CYS A 2 -25.70 -2.25 -5.87
CA CYS A 2 -24.49 -3.01 -6.16
C CYS A 2 -24.04 -3.74 -4.89
N ASN A 3 -24.04 -5.06 -4.91
CA ASN A 3 -23.71 -5.89 -3.73
C ASN A 3 -22.25 -6.37 -3.72
N LYS A 4 -21.54 -6.24 -4.84
CA LYS A 4 -20.14 -6.65 -4.97
C LYS A 4 -19.27 -5.46 -5.38
N ARG A 5 -18.04 -5.39 -4.85
CA ARG A 5 -16.99 -4.47 -5.32
C ARG A 5 -16.72 -4.71 -6.81
N GLY A 6 -16.36 -3.68 -7.51
CA GLY A 6 -15.95 -3.82 -8.91
C GLY A 6 -16.18 -2.59 -9.75
N ARG A 7 -15.76 -2.70 -10.99
CA ARG A 7 -15.97 -1.73 -12.05
C ARG A 7 -17.18 -2.15 -12.88
N TYR A 8 -18.19 -1.30 -12.91
CA TYR A 8 -19.40 -1.50 -13.70
C TYR A 8 -19.45 -0.47 -14.81
N ILE A 9 -19.66 -0.94 -16.03
CA ILE A 9 -19.76 -0.10 -17.22
C ILE A 9 -21.18 -0.17 -17.74
N PHE A 10 -21.80 1.01 -17.90
CA PHE A 10 -23.06 1.17 -18.61
C PHE A 10 -22.72 1.63 -20.03
N GLY A 11 -23.07 0.79 -21.00
CA GLY A 11 -22.85 1.03 -22.42
C GLY A 11 -24.04 1.64 -23.12
N ASP A 12 -24.07 1.52 -24.43
CA ASP A 12 -25.09 2.09 -25.29
C ASP A 12 -26.52 1.69 -24.90
N VAL A 13 -27.43 2.65 -24.98
CA VAL A 13 -28.84 2.44 -24.70
C VAL A 13 -29.60 2.21 -26.02
N PHE A 14 -30.23 1.06 -26.12
CA PHE A 14 -31.08 0.72 -27.24
C PHE A 14 -32.54 1.07 -26.90
N ILE A 15 -33.11 2.02 -27.65
CA ILE A 15 -34.50 2.43 -27.51
C ILE A 15 -35.27 1.77 -28.66
N LEU A 16 -36.23 0.92 -28.31
CA LEU A 16 -37.14 0.30 -29.26
C LEU A 16 -38.53 0.93 -29.07
N GLY A 17 -39.06 1.47 -30.13
CA GLY A 17 -40.42 1.98 -30.20
C GLY A 17 -41.20 1.26 -31.31
N GLY A 18 -42.43 0.90 -31.04
CA GLY A 18 -43.29 0.25 -32.04
C GLY A 18 -44.74 0.67 -31.92
N ASP A 19 -45.52 0.41 -32.96
CA ASP A 19 -46.96 0.57 -32.92
C ASP A 19 -47.63 -0.53 -32.08
N PHE A 20 -48.89 -0.36 -31.73
CA PHE A 20 -49.67 -1.30 -30.92
C PHE A 20 -49.76 -2.71 -31.55
N LEU A 21 -49.72 -2.80 -32.88
CA LEU A 21 -49.84 -4.04 -33.62
C LEU A 21 -48.47 -4.69 -33.93
N GLY A 22 -47.34 -4.01 -33.59
CA GLY A 22 -46.00 -4.50 -33.86
C GLY A 22 -45.62 -4.51 -35.35
N LEU A 23 -46.37 -3.81 -36.20
CA LEU A 23 -46.13 -3.75 -37.64
C LEU A 23 -44.99 -2.79 -38.03
N ASN A 24 -44.77 -1.76 -37.20
CA ASN A 24 -43.67 -0.83 -37.36
C ASN A 24 -42.82 -0.81 -36.08
N ILE A 25 -41.58 -1.22 -36.21
CA ILE A 25 -40.62 -1.13 -35.12
C ILE A 25 -39.48 -0.19 -35.55
N THR A 26 -39.31 0.87 -34.77
CA THR A 26 -38.17 1.78 -34.92
C THR A 26 -37.18 1.58 -33.79
N SER A 27 -35.91 1.43 -34.14
CA SER A 27 -34.85 1.35 -33.16
C SER A 27 -33.94 2.57 -33.23
N LYS A 28 -33.54 3.07 -32.06
CA LYS A 28 -32.55 4.16 -31.94
C LYS A 28 -31.49 3.73 -30.95
N VAL A 29 -30.24 3.85 -31.35
CA VAL A 29 -29.08 3.65 -30.46
C VAL A 29 -28.65 5.01 -29.95
N VAL A 30 -28.57 5.15 -28.65
CA VAL A 30 -27.99 6.32 -27.98
C VAL A 30 -26.67 5.88 -27.38
N ASN A 31 -25.57 6.42 -27.93
CA ASN A 31 -24.25 6.13 -27.39
C ASN A 31 -24.13 6.71 -25.98
N PHE A 32 -23.95 5.86 -25.03
CA PHE A 32 -23.86 6.21 -23.61
C PHE A 32 -22.71 5.42 -22.98
N PHE A 33 -21.85 6.14 -22.30
CA PHE A 33 -20.77 5.50 -21.54
C PHE A 33 -20.71 6.11 -20.14
N GLN A 34 -20.97 5.29 -19.14
CA GLN A 34 -20.83 5.66 -17.75
C GLN A 34 -20.14 4.53 -16.99
N GLU A 35 -19.13 4.89 -16.22
CA GLU A 35 -18.42 3.99 -15.33
C GLU A 35 -18.83 4.25 -13.89
N ILE A 36 -19.12 3.17 -13.16
CA ILE A 36 -19.36 3.21 -11.71
C ILE A 36 -18.37 2.26 -11.05
N ILE A 37 -17.63 2.79 -10.07
CA ILE A 37 -16.70 2.01 -9.27
C ILE A 37 -17.33 1.78 -7.91
N VAL A 38 -17.56 0.50 -7.57
CA VAL A 38 -18.04 0.09 -6.27
C VAL A 38 -16.86 -0.24 -5.38
N LEU A 39 -16.73 0.52 -4.30
CA LEU A 39 -15.62 0.40 -3.36
C LEU A 39 -15.72 -0.85 -2.50
N PRO A 40 -14.59 -1.40 -1.99
CA PRO A 40 -14.59 -2.57 -1.13
C PRO A 40 -15.27 -2.28 0.22
N LYS A 41 -15.73 -3.33 0.89
CA LYS A 41 -16.32 -3.25 2.23
C LYS A 41 -15.26 -2.86 3.26
N ARG A 42 -15.65 -2.06 4.24
CA ARG A 42 -14.86 -1.86 5.46
C ARG A 42 -15.03 -3.09 6.36
N ILE A 43 -13.94 -3.51 6.97
CA ILE A 43 -13.90 -4.53 8.02
C ILE A 43 -13.32 -3.87 9.26
N ASP A 44 -13.90 -4.13 10.42
CA ASP A 44 -13.31 -3.70 11.68
C ASP A 44 -12.09 -4.57 11.97
N ILE A 45 -10.95 -3.93 12.08
CA ILE A 45 -9.67 -4.55 12.40
C ILE A 45 -9.28 -4.08 13.80
N GLU A 46 -8.74 -4.97 14.62
CA GLU A 46 -8.16 -4.56 15.89
C GLU A 46 -7.07 -3.50 15.66
N ARG A 47 -7.23 -2.35 16.31
CA ARG A 47 -6.32 -1.20 16.16
C ARG A 47 -4.87 -1.51 16.57
N ASN A 48 -4.66 -2.60 17.30
CA ASN A 48 -3.36 -3.07 17.78
C ASN A 48 -2.52 -3.79 16.71
N LEU A 49 -3.10 -4.16 15.57
CA LEU A 49 -2.43 -4.81 14.45
C LEU A 49 -1.30 -3.98 13.84
N ILE A 50 -1.43 -2.67 13.89
CA ILE A 50 -0.38 -1.75 13.48
C ILE A 50 0.18 -1.16 14.77
N PRO A 51 1.30 -1.69 15.30
CA PRO A 51 1.86 -1.21 16.55
C PRO A 51 2.24 0.26 16.41
N TYR A 52 1.56 1.10 17.14
CA TYR A 52 1.72 2.56 17.14
C TYR A 52 2.36 3.04 18.45
N GLY A 53 3.04 2.28 19.16
CA GLY A 53 3.60 2.71 20.45
C GLY A 53 5.06 2.33 20.67
N ASP A 54 5.49 1.25 20.06
CA ASP A 54 6.82 0.69 20.31
C ASP A 54 7.97 1.37 19.53
N TYR A 55 7.69 2.53 18.93
CA TYR A 55 8.72 3.31 18.26
C TYR A 55 9.70 4.01 19.24
N TYR A 56 9.44 3.96 20.54
CA TYR A 56 10.25 4.59 21.58
C TYR A 56 11.03 3.61 22.47
N GLY A 57 10.87 2.28 22.28
CA GLY A 57 11.55 1.28 23.10
C GLY A 57 12.23 0.19 22.28
N ASP A 58 13.53 0.06 22.42
CA ASP A 58 14.41 -1.12 22.25
C ASP A 58 14.69 -1.74 20.88
N LEU A 59 14.31 -1.19 19.76
CA LEU A 59 14.96 -1.56 18.50
C LEU A 59 15.74 -0.36 17.95
N SER A 60 17.04 -0.40 18.15
CA SER A 60 18.04 0.45 17.47
C SER A 60 18.05 0.13 15.98
N VAL A 61 16.97 0.48 15.29
CA VAL A 61 16.94 0.45 13.83
C VAL A 61 17.80 1.63 13.39
N LYS A 62 18.85 1.39 12.62
CA LYS A 62 19.58 2.43 11.89
C LYS A 62 18.61 3.08 10.90
N ARG A 63 17.85 4.04 11.39
CA ARG A 63 16.91 4.82 10.56
C ARG A 63 17.71 5.71 9.67
N TRP A 64 17.34 5.80 8.41
CA TRP A 64 17.86 6.83 7.52
C TRP A 64 17.40 8.18 8.07
N ILE A 65 18.37 8.88 8.58
CA ILE A 65 18.24 10.19 9.19
C ILE A 65 18.22 11.16 8.03
N ILE A 66 17.04 11.62 7.63
CA ILE A 66 16.92 12.72 6.69
C ILE A 66 17.05 14.00 7.51
N GLU A 67 18.15 14.73 7.30
CA GLU A 67 18.33 16.05 7.90
C GLU A 67 17.21 16.97 7.38
N ASP A 68 16.36 17.49 8.26
CA ASP A 68 15.38 18.50 7.91
C ASP A 68 16.09 19.87 7.81
N PRO A 69 16.30 20.43 6.61
CA PRO A 69 16.99 21.70 6.44
C PRO A 69 16.26 22.87 7.08
N THR A 70 15.00 22.69 7.50
CA THR A 70 14.20 23.75 8.15
C THR A 70 14.35 23.75 9.67
N MET A 71 14.73 22.61 10.28
CA MET A 71 14.89 22.46 11.72
C MET A 71 16.35 22.44 12.15
N ILE A 72 16.86 23.60 12.54
CA ILE A 72 18.24 23.77 13.05
C ILE A 72 18.20 23.58 14.57
N ILE A 73 18.81 22.48 15.08
CA ILE A 73 18.92 22.19 16.53
C ILE A 73 20.19 22.77 17.16
N GLY A 74 21.18 23.15 16.35
CA GLY A 74 22.42 23.65 16.86
C GLY A 74 23.45 23.96 15.77
N ILE A 75 24.64 24.24 16.22
CA ILE A 75 25.84 24.44 15.37
C ILE A 75 26.98 23.58 15.93
N LYS A 76 27.74 22.94 15.04
CA LYS A 76 28.97 22.20 15.38
C LYS A 76 30.16 22.68 14.57
N GLU A 77 31.37 22.38 15.00
CA GLU A 77 32.59 22.72 14.28
C GLU A 77 32.67 21.98 12.93
N TYR A 78 33.06 22.65 11.87
CA TYR A 78 33.24 22.10 10.52
C TYR A 78 34.42 21.14 10.49
N THR A 79 34.20 19.89 10.09
CA THR A 79 35.25 18.85 10.07
C THR A 79 35.82 18.58 8.66
N GLY A 80 35.29 19.25 7.63
CA GLY A 80 35.71 19.07 6.24
C GLY A 80 34.92 18.04 5.48
N GLN A 81 34.00 17.31 6.15
CA GLN A 81 33.17 16.28 5.52
C GLN A 81 31.75 16.75 5.22
N GLU A 82 31.31 17.83 5.86
CA GLU A 82 29.97 18.39 5.69
C GLU A 82 29.88 19.26 4.44
N PRO A 83 28.69 19.31 3.79
CA PRO A 83 28.46 20.18 2.64
C PRO A 83 28.66 21.66 2.98
N VAL A 84 29.40 22.38 2.16
CA VAL A 84 29.69 23.81 2.32
C VAL A 84 28.45 24.69 2.45
N LYS A 85 27.34 24.29 1.82
CA LYS A 85 26.02 24.95 1.92
C LYS A 85 25.46 24.99 3.34
N ASN A 86 25.90 24.10 4.21
CA ASN A 86 25.47 24.01 5.60
C ASN A 86 26.26 24.88 6.55
N ILE A 87 27.28 25.66 6.07
CA ILE A 87 28.09 26.55 6.90
C ILE A 87 27.21 27.66 7.46
N HIS A 88 27.33 27.88 8.78
CA HIS A 88 26.65 28.97 9.49
C HIS A 88 27.53 30.21 9.55
N TRP A 89 27.47 31.02 8.51
CA TRP A 89 28.37 32.20 8.34
C TRP A 89 28.32 33.22 9.48
N THR A 90 27.14 33.40 10.08
CA THR A 90 26.98 34.30 11.23
C THR A 90 27.80 33.85 12.44
N SER A 91 27.90 32.53 12.67
CA SER A 91 28.71 31.99 13.76
C SER A 91 30.21 32.07 13.45
N TYR A 92 30.61 31.94 12.19
CA TYR A 92 31.99 32.18 11.78
C TYR A 92 32.46 33.59 12.15
N LEU A 93 31.64 34.60 11.89
CA LEU A 93 31.96 35.98 12.24
C LEU A 93 32.08 36.21 13.77
N LYS A 94 31.34 35.43 14.56
CA LYS A 94 31.34 35.59 16.03
C LYS A 94 32.47 34.79 16.72
N TYR A 95 32.75 33.60 16.22
CA TYR A 95 33.67 32.66 16.91
C TYR A 95 35.03 32.49 16.19
N GLY A 96 35.21 33.02 14.98
CA GLY A 96 36.44 32.92 14.19
C GLY A 96 36.74 31.48 13.69
N LYS A 97 35.79 30.55 13.86
CA LYS A 97 35.89 29.16 13.43
C LYS A 97 34.75 28.80 12.50
N LEU A 98 35.02 27.94 11.51
CA LEU A 98 33.99 27.45 10.62
C LEU A 98 33.05 26.53 11.40
N MET A 99 31.78 26.93 11.43
CA MET A 99 30.70 26.18 12.08
C MET A 99 29.67 25.75 11.05
N VAL A 100 29.12 24.57 11.19
CA VAL A 100 28.03 24.07 10.35
C VAL A 100 26.73 23.93 11.15
N LYS A 101 25.62 24.17 10.47
CA LYS A 101 24.29 23.97 11.01
C LYS A 101 24.14 22.49 11.31
N GLN A 102 23.66 22.17 12.49
CA GLN A 102 23.22 20.86 12.88
C GLN A 102 21.69 20.82 12.75
N PHE A 103 21.20 20.00 11.84
CA PHE A 103 19.77 19.87 11.58
C PHE A 103 19.16 18.80 12.47
N ASP A 104 17.89 18.98 12.78
CA ASP A 104 17.09 17.91 13.39
C ASP A 104 16.75 16.85 12.35
N PHE A 105 16.40 15.69 12.84
CA PHE A 105 16.09 14.56 12.00
C PHE A 105 14.58 14.31 12.04
N THR A 106 13.93 14.53 10.92
CA THR A 106 12.52 14.17 10.80
C THR A 106 12.40 12.72 10.37
N TYR A 107 11.78 11.91 11.20
CA TYR A 107 11.42 10.54 10.85
C TYR A 107 10.08 10.56 10.11
N GLU A 108 10.11 10.46 8.81
CA GLU A 108 8.88 10.19 8.07
C GLU A 108 8.54 8.70 8.21
N ASN A 109 7.55 8.40 9.05
CA ASN A 109 6.96 7.06 9.13
C ASN A 109 6.12 6.81 7.88
N THR A 110 6.75 6.33 6.83
CA THR A 110 6.11 6.06 5.54
C THR A 110 5.80 4.58 5.42
N ALA A 111 4.58 4.24 5.07
CA ALA A 111 4.15 2.86 4.89
C ALA A 111 3.92 2.52 3.41
N MET A 112 4.17 1.26 3.03
CA MET A 112 3.80 0.71 1.74
C MET A 112 2.96 -0.54 1.96
N ILE A 113 1.72 -0.51 1.45
CA ILE A 113 0.84 -1.66 1.42
C ILE A 113 1.14 -2.44 0.13
N ILE A 114 1.57 -3.69 0.28
CA ILE A 114 1.88 -4.62 -0.81
C ILE A 114 0.78 -5.67 -0.86
N PHE A 115 0.01 -5.68 -1.93
CA PHE A 115 -1.02 -6.69 -2.14
C PHE A 115 -0.54 -7.73 -3.15
N ASN A 116 -0.38 -8.96 -2.69
CA ASN A 116 -0.16 -10.13 -3.53
C ASN A 116 -1.48 -10.88 -3.73
N GLY A 117 -1.88 -11.08 -4.97
CA GLY A 117 -3.09 -11.83 -5.30
C GLY A 117 -2.85 -13.31 -5.61
N GLU A 118 -1.60 -13.80 -5.56
CA GLU A 118 -1.28 -15.18 -5.92
C GLU A 118 -1.80 -16.16 -4.89
N CYS A 119 -2.55 -17.18 -5.36
CA CYS A 119 -3.07 -18.26 -4.54
C CYS A 119 -2.32 -19.57 -4.78
N VAL A 120 -1.79 -19.77 -6.00
CA VAL A 120 -1.08 -20.98 -6.43
C VAL A 120 0.01 -20.65 -7.46
N ARG A 121 0.86 -21.61 -7.81
CA ARG A 121 1.79 -21.54 -8.94
C ARG A 121 1.47 -22.62 -9.98
N PRO A 122 1.46 -22.25 -11.27
CA PRO A 122 1.67 -20.91 -11.82
C PRO A 122 0.53 -19.95 -11.46
N TYR A 123 0.84 -18.67 -11.25
CA TYR A 123 -0.06 -17.66 -10.69
C TYR A 123 -1.34 -17.39 -11.52
N TRP A 124 -1.40 -17.84 -12.76
CA TRP A 124 -2.56 -17.72 -13.64
C TRP A 124 -3.51 -18.92 -13.63
N SER A 125 -3.18 -20.01 -12.89
CA SER A 125 -3.94 -21.26 -12.96
C SER A 125 -5.21 -21.25 -12.12
N GLU A 126 -5.17 -20.59 -10.97
CA GLU A 126 -6.30 -20.55 -10.03
C GLU A 126 -6.29 -19.27 -9.20
N ILE A 127 -7.50 -18.77 -8.91
CA ILE A 127 -7.71 -17.59 -8.08
C ILE A 127 -8.83 -17.89 -7.07
N ASP A 128 -8.55 -17.62 -5.81
CA ASP A 128 -9.55 -17.67 -4.74
C ASP A 128 -10.20 -16.29 -4.58
N GLU A 129 -11.35 -16.09 -5.24
CA GLU A 129 -12.08 -14.81 -5.21
C GLU A 129 -12.47 -14.41 -3.79
N LEU A 130 -12.84 -15.36 -2.93
CA LEU A 130 -13.26 -15.07 -1.56
C LEU A 130 -12.09 -14.55 -0.72
N ALA A 131 -10.95 -15.22 -0.80
CA ALA A 131 -9.74 -14.81 -0.09
C ALA A 131 -9.26 -13.45 -0.59
N LEU A 132 -9.29 -13.19 -1.91
CA LEU A 132 -8.96 -11.91 -2.50
C LEU A 132 -9.86 -10.77 -2.00
N GLU A 133 -11.18 -10.96 -1.99
CA GLU A 133 -12.12 -9.93 -1.52
C GLU A 133 -11.93 -9.62 -0.03
N ASN A 134 -11.62 -10.62 0.78
CA ASN A 134 -11.30 -10.42 2.18
C ASN A 134 -9.98 -9.64 2.35
N CYS A 135 -8.93 -10.02 1.61
CA CYS A 135 -7.67 -9.27 1.59
C CYS A 135 -7.87 -7.81 1.19
N ILE A 136 -8.64 -7.55 0.12
CA ILE A 136 -8.94 -6.18 -0.34
C ILE A 136 -9.70 -5.36 0.73
N SER A 137 -10.61 -6.01 1.45
CA SER A 137 -11.34 -5.37 2.54
C SER A 137 -10.44 -5.01 3.73
N ILE A 138 -9.45 -5.88 4.05
CA ILE A 138 -8.41 -5.60 5.04
C ILE A 138 -7.55 -4.42 4.58
N ILE A 139 -7.09 -4.44 3.33
CA ILE A 139 -6.28 -3.38 2.74
C ILE A 139 -6.97 -2.03 2.87
N ARG A 140 -8.26 -1.97 2.56
CA ARG A 140 -9.06 -0.76 2.76
C ARG A 140 -9.03 -0.27 4.20
N SER A 141 -9.26 -1.19 5.14
CA SER A 141 -9.32 -0.84 6.58
C SER A 141 -7.97 -0.38 7.12
N ILE A 142 -6.86 -0.99 6.66
CA ILE A 142 -5.50 -0.55 7.00
C ILE A 142 -5.21 0.85 6.43
N GLY A 143 -5.59 1.10 5.17
CA GLY A 143 -5.45 2.42 4.56
C GLY A 143 -6.23 3.50 5.30
N GLU A 144 -7.42 3.16 5.85
CA GLU A 144 -8.20 4.07 6.67
C GLU A 144 -7.51 4.38 8.01
N ILE A 145 -6.91 3.37 8.66
CA ILE A 145 -6.11 3.56 9.88
C ILE A 145 -4.90 4.46 9.60
N PHE A 146 -4.19 4.27 8.49
CA PHE A 146 -3.08 5.14 8.12
C PHE A 146 -3.53 6.58 7.88
N LYS A 147 -4.66 6.77 7.19
CA LYS A 147 -5.27 8.09 7.00
C LYS A 147 -5.62 8.75 8.34
N GLU A 148 -6.34 8.04 9.24
CA GLU A 148 -6.72 8.56 10.57
C GLU A 148 -5.50 8.94 11.39
N ARG A 149 -4.42 8.17 11.31
CA ARG A 149 -3.16 8.39 12.03
C ARG A 149 -2.21 9.36 11.33
N LYS A 150 -2.61 9.91 10.17
CA LYS A 150 -1.79 10.81 9.34
C LYS A 150 -0.42 10.20 8.96
N ILE A 151 -0.40 8.90 8.66
CA ILE A 151 0.79 8.20 8.19
C ILE A 151 0.77 8.23 6.66
N PRO A 152 1.79 8.80 5.99
CA PRO A 152 1.92 8.72 4.54
C PRO A 152 1.99 7.25 4.12
N PHE A 153 1.11 6.83 3.22
CA PHE A 153 1.13 5.46 2.75
C PHE A 153 1.00 5.36 1.24
N GLY A 154 1.62 4.33 0.68
CA GLY A 154 1.48 3.93 -0.70
C GLY A 154 0.81 2.57 -0.84
N PHE A 155 0.53 2.19 -2.07
CA PHE A 155 -0.07 0.91 -2.41
C PHE A 155 0.58 0.33 -3.67
N VAL A 156 0.81 -0.96 -3.69
CA VAL A 156 1.30 -1.67 -4.88
C VAL A 156 0.73 -3.08 -4.92
N THR A 157 0.43 -3.58 -6.12
CA THR A 157 -0.10 -4.92 -6.32
C THR A 157 0.39 -5.57 -7.61
N ASN A 158 0.45 -6.90 -7.64
CA ASN A 158 0.67 -7.69 -8.85
C ASN A 158 -0.64 -8.07 -9.56
N VAL A 159 -1.79 -7.70 -8.97
CA VAL A 159 -3.11 -7.95 -9.55
C VAL A 159 -3.41 -6.91 -10.63
N PHE A 160 -4.11 -7.32 -11.67
CA PHE A 160 -4.51 -6.43 -12.76
C PHE A 160 -5.56 -5.41 -12.27
N ILE A 161 -5.35 -4.13 -12.63
CA ILE A 161 -6.26 -3.03 -12.30
C ILE A 161 -6.93 -2.54 -13.57
N TYR A 162 -8.25 -2.59 -13.63
CA TYR A 162 -9.02 -2.14 -14.80
C TYR A 162 -8.82 -0.63 -15.06
N GLY A 163 -8.53 -0.31 -16.33
CA GLY A 163 -8.38 1.07 -16.77
C GLY A 163 -7.02 1.69 -16.51
N LEU A 164 -6.06 0.92 -15.98
CA LEU A 164 -4.69 1.36 -15.80
C LEU A 164 -3.72 0.51 -16.64
N PRO A 165 -2.62 1.09 -17.14
CA PRO A 165 -1.55 0.33 -17.75
C PRO A 165 -0.95 -0.69 -16.78
N ARG A 166 -0.55 -1.87 -17.26
CA ARG A 166 0.04 -2.94 -16.44
C ARG A 166 1.24 -2.49 -15.58
N LYS A 167 1.92 -1.42 -15.96
CA LYS A 167 3.09 -0.89 -15.23
C LYS A 167 2.73 0.11 -14.13
N GLU A 168 1.49 0.59 -14.07
CA GLU A 168 1.01 1.60 -13.13
C GLU A 168 0.24 0.98 -11.94
N ASN A 169 0.71 -0.15 -11.44
CA ASN A 169 0.10 -0.84 -10.31
C ASN A 169 0.59 -0.32 -8.94
N MET A 170 1.11 0.91 -8.91
CA MET A 170 1.71 1.49 -7.72
C MET A 170 1.22 2.91 -7.48
N ILE A 171 0.81 3.19 -6.26
CA ILE A 171 0.57 4.52 -5.72
C ILE A 171 1.72 4.85 -4.77
N TYR A 172 2.41 5.96 -5.01
CA TYR A 172 3.49 6.41 -4.11
C TYR A 172 2.92 6.92 -2.78
N PRO A 173 3.68 6.79 -1.68
CA PRO A 173 3.25 7.28 -0.39
C PRO A 173 2.91 8.77 -0.42
N SER A 174 1.73 9.10 0.10
CA SER A 174 1.25 10.48 0.25
C SER A 174 0.19 10.56 1.34
N LEU A 175 -0.25 11.77 1.66
CA LEU A 175 -1.29 12.08 2.62
C LEU A 175 -2.46 12.82 1.96
N GLY A 176 -3.59 12.83 2.64
CA GLY A 176 -4.75 13.65 2.30
C GLY A 176 -5.93 12.87 1.75
N GLU A 177 -7.07 13.54 1.69
CA GLU A 177 -8.35 12.96 1.25
C GLU A 177 -8.29 12.50 -0.21
N SER A 178 -7.72 13.32 -1.10
CA SER A 178 -7.60 12.99 -2.52
C SER A 178 -6.77 11.72 -2.74
N HIS A 179 -5.66 11.57 -2.01
CA HIS A 179 -4.83 10.37 -2.05
C HIS A 179 -5.62 9.13 -1.62
N PHE A 180 -6.36 9.25 -0.52
CA PHE A 180 -7.18 8.15 0.00
C PHE A 180 -8.30 7.76 -0.98
N TYR A 181 -8.97 8.73 -1.63
CA TYR A 181 -9.95 8.44 -2.67
C TYR A 181 -9.34 7.73 -3.88
N THR A 182 -8.16 8.15 -4.35
CA THR A 182 -7.43 7.48 -5.41
C THR A 182 -7.10 6.04 -5.01
N PHE A 183 -6.64 5.82 -3.79
CA PHE A 183 -6.39 4.48 -3.26
C PHE A 183 -7.66 3.61 -3.25
N LEU A 184 -8.79 4.13 -2.78
CA LEU A 184 -10.07 3.40 -2.78
C LEU A 184 -10.53 3.07 -4.20
N GLU A 185 -10.33 3.98 -5.15
CA GLU A 185 -10.64 3.77 -6.56
C GLU A 185 -9.80 2.64 -7.15
N TYR A 186 -8.49 2.61 -6.86
CA TYR A 186 -7.62 1.50 -7.26
C TYR A 186 -8.14 0.17 -6.73
N LEU A 187 -8.49 0.11 -5.43
CA LEU A 187 -9.07 -1.10 -4.84
C LEU A 187 -10.38 -1.51 -5.51
N GLY A 188 -11.23 -0.55 -5.86
CA GLY A 188 -12.48 -0.81 -6.59
C GLY A 188 -12.25 -1.40 -7.99
N ARG A 189 -11.14 -1.03 -8.65
CA ARG A 189 -10.78 -1.46 -10.00
C ARG A 189 -9.98 -2.76 -10.06
N ILE A 190 -9.51 -3.31 -8.93
CA ILE A 190 -8.77 -4.58 -8.89
C ILE A 190 -9.62 -5.72 -9.47
N SER A 191 -9.04 -6.48 -10.41
CA SER A 191 -9.65 -7.64 -11.06
C SER A 191 -9.36 -8.94 -10.29
N TYR A 192 -9.81 -10.07 -10.85
CA TYR A 192 -9.43 -11.41 -10.40
C TYR A 192 -8.40 -12.04 -11.35
N SER A 193 -7.39 -11.28 -11.75
CA SER A 193 -6.30 -11.78 -12.59
C SER A 193 -4.96 -11.19 -12.16
N ILE A 194 -3.91 -12.01 -12.20
CA ILE A 194 -2.56 -11.60 -11.85
C ILE A 194 -1.84 -11.13 -13.10
N SER A 195 -1.18 -9.99 -13.03
CA SER A 195 -0.46 -9.38 -14.15
C SER A 195 0.96 -9.90 -14.31
N PHE A 196 1.63 -10.14 -13.19
CA PHE A 196 3.04 -10.56 -13.12
C PHE A 196 3.35 -11.17 -11.74
N PRO A 197 4.43 -11.92 -11.60
CA PRO A 197 4.80 -12.54 -10.33
C PRO A 197 5.18 -11.49 -9.28
N ILE A 198 4.85 -11.74 -8.01
CA ILE A 198 5.05 -10.80 -6.90
C ILE A 198 6.53 -10.44 -6.68
N GLU A 199 7.45 -11.33 -7.05
CA GLU A 199 8.89 -11.13 -6.93
C GLU A 199 9.38 -9.87 -7.63
N GLU A 200 8.72 -9.47 -8.73
CA GLU A 200 9.05 -8.22 -9.43
C GLU A 200 8.81 -6.99 -8.54
N ILE A 201 7.77 -7.03 -7.70
CA ILE A 201 7.48 -5.95 -6.74
C ILE A 201 8.56 -5.92 -5.67
N PHE A 202 8.89 -7.06 -5.07
CA PHE A 202 9.90 -7.15 -4.02
C PHE A 202 11.27 -6.65 -4.51
N GLN A 203 11.67 -7.01 -5.73
CA GLN A 203 12.91 -6.52 -6.34
C GLN A 203 12.91 -4.99 -6.52
N LYS A 204 11.78 -4.41 -6.96
CA LYS A 204 11.65 -2.96 -7.14
C LYS A 204 11.66 -2.20 -5.81
N LEU A 205 11.13 -2.80 -4.75
CA LEU A 205 11.03 -2.15 -3.43
C LEU A 205 12.30 -2.29 -2.59
N LYS A 206 13.12 -3.30 -2.81
CA LYS A 206 14.35 -3.56 -2.06
C LYS A 206 15.29 -2.35 -1.95
N ASN A 207 15.29 -1.47 -2.95
CA ASN A 207 16.16 -0.29 -3.00
C ASN A 207 15.44 1.02 -2.63
N LYS A 208 14.22 0.96 -2.06
CA LYS A 208 13.40 2.12 -1.73
C LYS A 208 13.54 2.51 -0.26
N ASN A 209 14.65 3.16 0.08
CA ASN A 209 15.02 3.52 1.46
C ASN A 209 14.07 4.53 2.15
N PHE A 210 13.17 5.17 1.41
CA PHE A 210 12.21 6.14 1.97
C PHE A 210 10.96 5.49 2.59
N ILE A 211 10.83 4.16 2.52
CA ILE A 211 9.71 3.43 3.11
C ILE A 211 10.20 2.83 4.42
N SER A 212 9.53 3.13 5.54
CA SER A 212 9.89 2.60 6.86
C SER A 212 9.16 1.31 7.21
N THR A 213 7.96 1.11 6.67
CA THR A 213 7.12 -0.04 6.99
C THR A 213 6.53 -0.67 5.73
N PHE A 214 6.71 -1.99 5.58
CA PHE A 214 6.02 -2.79 4.56
C PHE A 214 4.88 -3.57 5.21
N VAL A 215 3.67 -3.44 4.67
CA VAL A 215 2.51 -4.25 5.06
C VAL A 215 2.16 -5.14 3.88
N ILE A 216 2.55 -6.40 3.96
CA ILE A 216 2.34 -7.40 2.92
C ILE A 216 1.04 -8.13 3.22
N ILE A 217 0.11 -8.14 2.27
CA ILE A 217 -1.18 -8.81 2.39
C ILE A 217 -1.31 -9.80 1.24
N THR A 218 -1.60 -11.06 1.57
CA THR A 218 -1.68 -12.16 0.60
C THR A 218 -2.78 -13.15 0.98
N PRO A 219 -3.47 -13.77 0.02
CA PRO A 219 -4.34 -14.91 0.30
C PRO A 219 -3.60 -16.07 0.94
N ARG A 220 -2.41 -16.40 0.43
CA ARG A 220 -1.61 -17.54 0.86
C ARG A 220 -0.12 -17.23 0.71
N VAL A 221 0.70 -17.80 1.58
CA VAL A 221 2.17 -17.71 1.47
C VAL A 221 2.67 -18.92 0.69
N LEU A 222 3.23 -18.68 -0.50
CA LEU A 222 3.78 -19.72 -1.36
C LEU A 222 5.29 -19.82 -1.18
N ASN A 223 5.83 -21.05 -1.29
CA ASN A 223 7.25 -21.34 -1.08
C ASN A 223 8.18 -20.55 -2.01
N GLU A 224 7.72 -20.25 -3.22
CA GLU A 224 8.50 -19.64 -4.29
C GLU A 224 8.96 -18.23 -3.95
N TYR A 225 8.22 -17.50 -3.15
CA TYR A 225 8.58 -16.11 -2.80
C TYR A 225 8.93 -15.89 -1.32
N ILE A 226 8.97 -16.94 -0.48
CA ILE A 226 9.39 -16.85 0.93
C ILE A 226 10.79 -16.22 1.06
N ASN A 227 11.73 -16.66 0.22
CA ASN A 227 13.11 -16.14 0.24
C ASN A 227 13.16 -14.64 -0.09
N TYR A 228 12.26 -14.16 -0.97
CA TYR A 228 12.18 -12.72 -1.29
C TYR A 228 11.63 -11.92 -0.11
N ILE A 229 10.57 -12.40 0.55
CA ILE A 229 10.04 -11.76 1.76
C ILE A 229 11.12 -11.72 2.85
N ASN A 230 11.79 -12.84 3.11
CA ASN A 230 12.86 -12.92 4.11
C ASN A 230 14.05 -12.02 3.74
N SER A 231 14.32 -11.78 2.46
CA SER A 231 15.39 -10.88 2.00
C SER A 231 15.07 -9.39 2.15
N LEU A 232 13.80 -9.02 2.40
CA LEU A 232 13.41 -7.65 2.73
C LEU A 232 13.71 -7.31 4.19
N VAL A 233 13.99 -8.32 5.01
CA VAL A 233 14.33 -8.14 6.43
C VAL A 233 15.74 -7.55 6.51
N ASP A 234 15.80 -6.28 6.80
CA ASP A 234 17.03 -5.58 7.15
C ASP A 234 16.82 -4.77 8.45
N GLU A 235 17.83 -4.03 8.84
CA GLU A 235 17.74 -3.17 10.04
C GLU A 235 16.90 -1.90 9.81
N LEU A 236 16.45 -1.64 8.58
CA LEU A 236 15.83 -0.39 8.17
C LEU A 236 14.32 -0.47 8.08
N HIS A 237 13.77 -1.67 7.78
CA HIS A 237 12.36 -1.83 7.46
C HIS A 237 11.63 -2.68 8.50
N LYS A 238 10.47 -2.20 8.92
CA LYS A 238 9.50 -3.01 9.64
C LYS A 238 8.61 -3.74 8.64
N ILE A 239 8.45 -5.04 8.82
CA ILE A 239 7.62 -5.86 7.93
C ILE A 239 6.49 -6.48 8.72
N ILE A 240 5.28 -6.30 8.23
CA ILE A 240 4.05 -6.90 8.74
C ILE A 240 3.50 -7.77 7.60
N LEU A 241 3.31 -9.06 7.86
CA LEU A 241 2.72 -10.00 6.91
C LEU A 241 1.35 -10.44 7.41
N ILE A 242 0.34 -10.25 6.58
CA ILE A 242 -1.04 -10.66 6.85
C ILE A 242 -1.45 -11.67 5.78
N SER A 243 -1.72 -12.90 6.17
CA SER A 243 -2.15 -13.95 5.25
C SER A 243 -3.58 -14.39 5.57
N TYR A 244 -4.39 -14.64 4.53
CA TYR A 244 -5.74 -15.16 4.73
C TYR A 244 -5.71 -16.61 5.23
N TYR A 245 -4.81 -17.43 4.67
CA TYR A 245 -4.52 -18.78 5.15
C TYR A 245 -3.23 -18.80 5.95
N ASP A 246 -3.11 -19.72 6.90
CA ASP A 246 -1.96 -19.87 7.80
C ASP A 246 -0.80 -20.71 7.24
N GLU A 247 -0.97 -21.26 6.04
CA GLU A 247 0.02 -22.12 5.39
C GLU A 247 1.37 -21.41 5.23
N ASN A 248 2.46 -22.13 5.50
CA ASN A 248 3.86 -21.69 5.33
C ASN A 248 4.31 -20.47 6.17
N LEU A 249 3.50 -19.96 7.08
CA LEU A 249 3.88 -18.82 7.93
C LEU A 249 5.07 -19.17 8.86
N ASN A 250 5.25 -20.43 9.20
CA ASN A 250 6.38 -20.94 9.97
C ASN A 250 7.73 -20.83 9.25
N LEU A 251 7.72 -20.72 7.90
CA LEU A 251 8.93 -20.58 7.08
C LEU A 251 9.38 -19.11 6.94
N ILE A 252 8.53 -18.18 7.38
CA ILE A 252 8.83 -16.75 7.38
C ILE A 252 9.65 -16.40 8.62
N SER A 253 10.66 -15.53 8.45
CA SER A 253 11.54 -15.06 9.51
C SER A 253 10.77 -14.54 10.74
N ASP A 254 11.25 -14.84 11.95
CA ASP A 254 10.66 -14.35 13.20
C ASP A 254 10.80 -12.82 13.42
N LYS A 255 11.64 -12.17 12.63
CA LYS A 255 11.74 -10.71 12.60
C LYS A 255 10.55 -10.04 11.93
N ILE A 256 9.72 -10.79 11.22
CA ILE A 256 8.50 -10.33 10.53
C ILE A 256 7.32 -10.57 11.46
N GLN A 257 6.51 -9.54 11.70
CA GLN A 257 5.25 -9.71 12.41
C GLN A 257 4.25 -10.42 11.50
N LYS A 258 3.74 -11.56 11.94
CA LYS A 258 2.87 -12.45 11.16
C LYS A 258 1.48 -12.45 11.76
N PHE A 259 0.48 -12.29 10.92
CA PHE A 259 -0.92 -12.33 11.31
C PHE A 259 -1.71 -13.20 10.34
N THR A 260 -2.70 -13.92 10.86
CA THR A 260 -3.67 -14.69 10.07
C THR A 260 -5.06 -14.10 10.18
N PHE A 261 -5.84 -14.33 9.18
CA PHE A 261 -7.21 -13.87 9.10
C PHE A 261 -8.15 -14.93 9.65
N LYS A 262 -8.67 -14.74 10.85
CA LYS A 262 -9.72 -15.60 11.41
C LYS A 262 -11.06 -14.88 11.34
N ARG A 263 -12.04 -15.53 10.72
CA ARG A 263 -13.43 -15.05 10.69
C ARG A 263 -14.18 -15.63 11.88
N GLU A 264 -14.54 -14.82 12.86
CA GLU A 264 -15.51 -15.18 13.88
C GLU A 264 -16.94 -14.87 13.42
N LYS A 265 -17.96 -15.48 14.10
CA LYS A 265 -19.36 -15.38 13.69
C LYS A 265 -19.92 -13.97 13.62
N ASP A 266 -19.36 -13.02 14.38
CA ASP A 266 -19.84 -11.65 14.54
C ASP A 266 -18.86 -10.56 14.07
N GLY A 267 -17.71 -10.93 13.52
CA GLY A 267 -16.70 -9.99 13.05
C GLY A 267 -15.51 -10.68 12.42
N THR A 268 -14.59 -9.90 11.92
CA THR A 268 -13.37 -10.39 11.33
C THR A 268 -12.23 -10.01 12.23
N PHE A 269 -11.53 -10.99 12.77
CA PHE A 269 -10.35 -10.78 13.59
C PHE A 269 -9.11 -11.19 12.82
N ILE A 270 -8.03 -10.46 13.05
CA ILE A 270 -6.69 -10.83 12.63
C ILE A 270 -5.94 -11.19 13.91
N SER A 271 -5.50 -12.41 14.01
CA SER A 271 -4.74 -12.94 15.17
C SER A 271 -3.35 -13.35 14.75
#